data_bcab8a8bf89cb48ba069a4faf53a72dc
#
_entry.id   bcab8a8bf89cb48ba069a4faf53a72dc
#
_cell.length_a   1.000
_cell.length_b   1.000
_cell.length_c   1.000
_cell.angle_alpha   90.00
_cell.angle_beta   90.00
_cell.angle_gamma   90.00
#
_symmetry.space_group_name_H-M   'P 1'
#
loop_
_entity.id
_entity.type
_entity.pdbx_description
1 polymer ?
#
loop_
_entity_poly.entity_id
_entity_poly.type
_entity_poly.pdbx_seq_one_letter_code
_entity_poly.pdbx_strand_id
1 'polypeptide(L)'
;MQASSAETLQGLLRNLYSGKSSVDAALLSSQLLQILSDASANDDSSIASDLWTGADAVLITYADTVVEQGVPALCSLRRLLNSRLRPFAEVVHVLPFLTSTSDGGFAVASHDRIEPRFGDWGDLADLAKGRRLMADLVLNHISASHPWVRQFLRNEEPGRSCVLEAAPDPCWDQVVRPRSSSLFTQLSGSDGPRQVWTTFGPDQVDVDWRSPEVLLGFTRLLDRMLRHGVRWVRLDAVGFIWKTPGTGCIHLPEAHRIVEVLRQLMERSCSTGVVVTETNVPEQENLSYLMSGGEAHLAYNFPLPPLLLEAAISGRADLLNGWLSRWPALPEATGLFNFTSCHDGVGLRALEGLMSDQRRLQLLIACEQRGGLISHRRLTTGEEAPYEINISWWSAMADGGIDPAHLQRARFLMTQLLVLALPGVPAFYLPALLATPNDLGRFRRSGQRRDLNRPQFKAEAVERRLQDPDSDATAVTSALGHALQVRRDQPALHPDAAMEVLSAGRSDLVMLRRHGGGQTLVAVHNVTASRLTLALGRLGGRSGLAWADCLSGSSETHGSQLQLEPYAVHWLIQA
;
A
#
# COMPACT_ATOMS: atom_id res chain seq x y z
N MET A 1 17.37 -25.89 15.50
CA MET A 1 16.63 -25.32 14.38
C MET A 1 17.35 -24.17 13.66
N GLN A 2 18.34 -23.48 14.28
CA GLN A 2 19.07 -22.36 13.64
C GLN A 2 20.01 -22.75 12.48
N ALA A 3 20.59 -23.94 12.47
CA ALA A 3 21.50 -24.38 11.39
C ALA A 3 20.78 -24.60 10.03
N SER A 4 19.53 -25.06 10.05
CA SER A 4 18.71 -25.26 8.84
C SER A 4 18.35 -23.95 8.14
N SER A 5 18.13 -22.87 8.89
CA SER A 5 17.75 -21.57 8.33
C SER A 5 18.91 -20.83 7.65
N ALA A 6 20.13 -20.94 8.18
CA ALA A 6 21.33 -20.35 7.56
C ALA A 6 21.69 -21.02 6.23
N GLU A 7 21.51 -22.34 6.14
CA GLU A 7 21.71 -23.10 4.90
C GLU A 7 20.72 -22.68 3.82
N THR A 8 19.46 -22.41 4.17
CA THR A 8 18.43 -21.94 3.23
C THR A 8 18.79 -20.57 2.63
N LEU A 9 19.24 -19.61 3.43
CA LEU A 9 19.69 -18.30 2.93
C LEU A 9 20.88 -18.45 1.97
N GLN A 10 21.86 -19.24 2.35
CA GLN A 10 23.01 -19.55 1.49
C GLN A 10 22.59 -20.23 0.18
N GLY A 11 21.60 -21.13 0.23
CA GLY A 11 21.02 -21.77 -0.97
C GLY A 11 20.38 -20.77 -1.92
N LEU A 12 19.56 -19.86 -1.40
CA LEU A 12 18.94 -18.78 -2.19
C LEU A 12 19.99 -17.87 -2.84
N LEU A 13 21.01 -17.45 -2.09
CA LEU A 13 22.08 -16.60 -2.61
C LEU A 13 22.92 -17.31 -3.69
N ARG A 14 23.20 -18.61 -3.52
CA ARG A 14 23.88 -19.41 -4.54
C ARG A 14 23.07 -19.48 -5.84
N ASN A 15 21.77 -19.66 -5.72
CA ASN A 15 20.89 -19.70 -6.88
C ASN A 15 20.76 -18.32 -7.54
N LEU A 16 20.62 -17.25 -6.76
CA LEU A 16 20.49 -15.87 -7.25
C LEU A 16 21.73 -15.43 -8.04
N TYR A 17 22.93 -15.77 -7.56
CA TYR A 17 24.20 -15.35 -8.16
C TYR A 17 24.93 -16.50 -8.89
N SER A 18 24.21 -17.56 -9.30
CA SER A 18 24.79 -18.77 -9.92
C SER A 18 25.61 -18.49 -11.20
N GLY A 19 25.28 -17.42 -11.92
CA GLY A 19 26.03 -16.98 -13.11
C GLY A 19 27.33 -16.21 -12.82
N LYS A 20 27.66 -15.94 -11.54
CA LYS A 20 28.84 -15.16 -11.13
C LYS A 20 29.77 -16.01 -10.26
N SER A 21 30.81 -16.57 -10.86
CA SER A 21 31.82 -17.39 -10.16
C SER A 21 32.61 -16.63 -9.06
N SER A 22 32.55 -15.28 -9.08
CA SER A 22 33.22 -14.42 -8.09
C SER A 22 32.40 -14.22 -6.80
N VAL A 23 31.14 -14.67 -6.72
CA VAL A 23 30.29 -14.49 -5.54
C VAL A 23 30.34 -15.75 -4.68
N ASP A 24 30.95 -15.63 -3.50
CA ASP A 24 30.87 -16.65 -2.44
C ASP A 24 29.56 -16.47 -1.64
N ALA A 25 28.59 -17.35 -1.88
CA ALA A 25 27.29 -17.32 -1.22
C ALA A 25 27.38 -17.54 0.30
N ALA A 26 28.38 -18.29 0.79
CA ALA A 26 28.58 -18.50 2.22
C ALA A 26 29.12 -17.25 2.90
N LEU A 27 30.11 -16.61 2.29
CA LEU A 27 30.64 -15.33 2.76
C LEU A 27 29.59 -14.24 2.74
N LEU A 28 28.84 -14.11 1.63
CA LEU A 28 27.75 -13.13 1.50
C LEU A 28 26.66 -13.34 2.56
N SER A 29 26.23 -14.60 2.77
CA SER A 29 25.27 -14.94 3.84
C SER A 29 25.77 -14.51 5.21
N SER A 30 27.05 -14.78 5.52
CA SER A 30 27.67 -14.37 6.79
C SER A 30 27.69 -12.85 6.96
N GLN A 31 28.04 -12.11 5.91
CA GLN A 31 28.05 -10.64 5.92
C GLN A 31 26.65 -10.05 6.16
N LEU A 32 25.62 -10.58 5.48
CA LEU A 32 24.23 -10.13 5.66
C LEU A 32 23.74 -10.35 7.10
N LEU A 33 24.02 -11.54 7.67
CA LEU A 33 23.67 -11.86 9.06
C LEU A 33 24.45 -11.01 10.07
N GLN A 34 25.71 -10.70 9.78
CA GLN A 34 26.52 -9.83 10.64
C GLN A 34 25.96 -8.39 10.67
N ILE A 35 25.51 -7.85 9.52
CA ILE A 35 24.89 -6.52 9.46
C ILE A 35 23.65 -6.45 10.38
N LEU A 36 22.83 -7.52 10.42
CA LEU A 36 21.59 -7.56 11.17
C LEU A 36 21.73 -8.03 12.63
N SER A 37 22.94 -8.40 13.09
CA SER A 37 23.15 -9.00 14.42
C SER A 37 22.70 -8.10 15.57
N ASP A 38 22.81 -6.77 15.41
CA ASP A 38 22.46 -5.81 16.46
C ASP A 38 20.97 -5.41 16.45
N ALA A 39 20.27 -5.62 15.34
CA ALA A 39 18.84 -5.31 15.25
C ALA A 39 17.99 -6.29 16.08
N SER A 40 18.39 -7.56 16.14
CA SER A 40 17.69 -8.61 16.90
C SER A 40 17.70 -8.40 18.41
N ALA A 41 18.64 -7.56 18.94
CA ALA A 41 18.73 -7.26 20.37
C ALA A 41 17.63 -6.29 20.87
N ASN A 42 16.90 -5.62 19.97
CA ASN A 42 15.89 -4.61 20.29
C ASN A 42 14.45 -5.08 20.05
N ASP A 43 14.22 -6.38 19.93
CA ASP A 43 12.86 -6.91 19.75
C ASP A 43 12.07 -6.72 21.08
N ASP A 44 11.16 -5.75 21.10
CA ASP A 44 10.36 -5.41 22.28
C ASP A 44 9.28 -6.48 22.48
N SER A 45 9.50 -7.36 23.45
CA SER A 45 8.60 -8.47 23.81
C SER A 45 7.18 -8.01 24.27
N SER A 46 6.95 -6.71 24.39
CA SER A 46 5.63 -6.13 24.71
C SER A 46 4.68 -6.03 23.52
N ILE A 47 5.18 -6.22 22.29
CA ILE A 47 4.37 -6.22 21.06
C ILE A 47 3.83 -7.63 20.81
N ALA A 48 2.59 -7.75 20.35
CA ALA A 48 1.91 -9.01 20.06
C ALA A 48 2.79 -9.99 19.26
N SER A 49 2.71 -11.28 19.58
CA SER A 49 3.49 -12.34 18.92
C SER A 49 3.06 -12.62 17.49
N ASP A 50 1.89 -12.13 17.08
CA ASP A 50 1.31 -12.40 15.78
C ASP A 50 1.73 -11.33 14.75
N LEU A 51 1.87 -11.73 13.48
CA LEU A 51 2.19 -10.82 12.37
C LEU A 51 1.17 -9.68 12.26
N TRP A 52 -0.11 -10.03 12.45
CA TRP A 52 -1.25 -9.10 12.52
C TRP A 52 -2.39 -9.65 13.37
N THR A 53 -3.25 -8.76 13.81
CA THR A 53 -4.41 -9.06 14.66
C THR A 53 -5.67 -8.36 14.14
N GLY A 54 -6.81 -8.63 14.74
CA GLY A 54 -8.06 -7.91 14.48
C GLY A 54 -7.98 -6.39 14.74
N ALA A 55 -7.04 -5.95 15.57
CA ALA A 55 -6.82 -4.54 15.87
C ALA A 55 -6.07 -3.79 14.76
N ASP A 56 -5.35 -4.50 13.90
CA ASP A 56 -4.46 -3.87 12.95
C ASP A 56 -5.21 -3.22 11.79
N ALA A 57 -4.92 -1.93 11.63
CA ALA A 57 -5.18 -1.13 10.46
C ALA A 57 -3.97 -0.23 10.22
N VAL A 58 -3.55 -0.09 8.98
CA VAL A 58 -2.38 0.71 8.63
C VAL A 58 -2.81 2.13 8.28
N LEU A 59 -2.21 3.12 8.94
CA LEU A 59 -2.36 4.52 8.56
C LEU A 59 -1.21 4.93 7.64
N ILE A 60 -1.51 5.15 6.37
CA ILE A 60 -0.55 5.62 5.36
C ILE A 60 -0.48 7.16 5.41
N THR A 61 0.71 7.72 5.54
CA THR A 61 0.92 9.17 5.56
C THR A 61 2.34 9.56 5.16
N TYR A 62 2.51 10.74 4.59
CA TYR A 62 3.83 11.38 4.56
C TYR A 62 4.17 11.93 5.94
N ALA A 63 5.45 12.02 6.26
CA ALA A 63 5.93 12.66 7.48
C ALA A 63 5.43 14.11 7.58
N ASP A 64 5.39 14.82 6.44
CA ASP A 64 5.00 16.23 6.31
C ASP A 64 3.55 16.45 5.83
N THR A 65 2.69 15.44 5.94
CA THR A 65 1.23 15.66 5.74
C THR A 65 0.71 16.71 6.71
N VAL A 66 1.26 16.75 7.94
CA VAL A 66 0.93 17.76 8.95
C VAL A 66 2.22 18.45 9.39
N VAL A 67 2.27 19.77 9.27
CA VAL A 67 3.46 20.58 9.55
C VAL A 67 3.15 21.69 10.56
N GLU A 68 4.15 21.99 11.40
CA GLU A 68 4.15 23.07 12.37
C GLU A 68 5.44 23.88 12.20
N GLN A 69 5.35 25.20 12.25
CA GLN A 69 6.51 26.06 12.02
C GLN A 69 7.59 25.82 13.08
N GLY A 70 8.80 25.54 12.64
CA GLY A 70 9.96 25.32 13.54
C GLY A 70 9.97 23.97 14.26
N VAL A 71 9.06 23.05 13.92
CA VAL A 71 8.99 21.72 14.51
C VAL A 71 9.26 20.66 13.42
N PRO A 72 10.13 19.65 13.66
CA PRO A 72 10.30 18.53 12.77
C PRO A 72 8.96 17.84 12.48
N ALA A 73 8.72 17.49 11.20
CA ALA A 73 7.42 16.97 10.77
C ALA A 73 7.04 15.65 11.47
N LEU A 74 7.99 14.75 11.75
CA LEU A 74 7.76 13.52 12.53
C LEU A 74 7.26 13.81 13.94
N CYS A 75 7.74 14.90 14.57
CA CYS A 75 7.25 15.33 15.89
C CYS A 75 5.80 15.81 15.84
N SER A 76 5.43 16.60 14.81
CA SER A 76 4.05 17.07 14.61
C SER A 76 3.11 15.89 14.32
N LEU A 77 3.53 14.96 13.47
CA LEU A 77 2.79 13.71 13.19
C LEU A 77 2.59 12.89 14.47
N ARG A 78 3.64 12.68 15.28
CA ARG A 78 3.56 11.95 16.55
C ARG A 78 2.52 12.56 17.51
N ARG A 79 2.49 13.90 17.63
CA ARG A 79 1.50 14.60 18.48
C ARG A 79 0.07 14.31 18.02
N LEU A 80 -0.20 14.41 16.72
CA LEU A 80 -1.51 14.14 16.13
C LEU A 80 -1.95 12.68 16.36
N LEU A 81 -1.05 11.72 16.14
CA LEU A 81 -1.30 10.29 16.32
C LEU A 81 -1.54 9.93 17.80
N ASN A 82 -0.87 10.59 18.75
CA ASN A 82 -1.05 10.34 20.18
C ASN A 82 -2.33 10.98 20.74
N SER A 83 -2.95 11.91 20.02
CA SER A 83 -4.15 12.62 20.44
C SER A 83 -5.38 12.20 19.65
N ARG A 84 -5.62 12.84 18.52
CA ARG A 84 -6.86 12.74 17.75
C ARG A 84 -6.99 11.47 16.88
N LEU A 85 -5.86 10.92 16.45
CA LEU A 85 -5.84 9.77 15.55
C LEU A 85 -5.34 8.49 16.22
N ARG A 86 -5.38 8.43 17.56
CA ARG A 86 -4.95 7.23 18.31
C ARG A 86 -5.63 5.93 17.85
N PRO A 87 -6.93 5.89 17.51
CA PRO A 87 -7.58 4.66 17.01
C PRO A 87 -6.96 4.11 15.72
N PHE A 88 -6.25 4.94 14.94
CA PHE A 88 -5.64 4.58 13.66
C PHE A 88 -4.13 4.37 13.76
N ALA A 89 -3.55 4.37 14.95
CA ALA A 89 -2.11 4.46 15.14
C ALA A 89 -1.44 3.12 15.55
N GLU A 90 -2.10 1.99 15.36
CA GLU A 90 -1.50 0.67 15.67
C GLU A 90 -0.35 0.34 14.71
N VAL A 91 -0.55 0.56 13.42
CA VAL A 91 0.51 0.46 12.39
C VAL A 91 0.53 1.76 11.59
N VAL A 92 1.66 2.43 11.50
CA VAL A 92 1.79 3.69 10.75
C VAL A 92 2.81 3.53 9.65
N HIS A 93 2.35 3.63 8.40
CA HIS A 93 3.20 3.68 7.22
C HIS A 93 3.63 5.12 6.97
N VAL A 94 4.87 5.42 7.31
CA VAL A 94 5.51 6.69 6.95
C VAL A 94 6.14 6.53 5.58
N LEU A 95 5.53 7.15 4.57
CA LEU A 95 6.00 7.19 3.18
C LEU A 95 7.43 7.75 3.12
N PRO A 96 8.18 7.57 2.02
CA PRO A 96 9.62 7.78 2.01
C PRO A 96 10.05 9.06 2.71
N PHE A 97 10.81 8.88 3.77
CA PHE A 97 11.24 9.97 4.66
C PHE A 97 12.73 10.26 4.59
N LEU A 98 13.48 9.49 3.80
CA LEU A 98 14.90 9.73 3.57
C LEU A 98 15.12 10.95 2.68
N THR A 99 16.32 11.55 2.74
CA THR A 99 16.69 12.64 1.85
C THR A 99 16.52 12.22 0.38
N SER A 100 15.79 13.02 -0.37
CA SER A 100 15.38 12.71 -1.75
C SER A 100 15.38 13.96 -2.63
N THR A 101 15.34 13.78 -3.94
CA THR A 101 15.37 14.88 -4.90
C THR A 101 14.04 15.08 -5.61
N SER A 102 13.22 14.05 -5.75
CA SER A 102 11.96 14.12 -6.49
C SER A 102 10.97 13.02 -6.12
N ASP A 103 9.83 13.01 -6.81
CA ASP A 103 8.73 12.02 -6.72
C ASP A 103 8.22 11.78 -5.27
N GLY A 104 8.15 12.86 -4.47
CA GLY A 104 7.60 12.75 -3.12
C GLY A 104 8.39 11.81 -2.19
N GLY A 105 9.72 11.74 -2.37
CA GLY A 105 10.59 10.90 -1.54
C GLY A 105 11.12 9.65 -2.26
N PHE A 106 10.54 9.24 -3.38
CA PHE A 106 10.92 7.99 -4.06
C PHE A 106 12.21 8.10 -4.89
N ALA A 107 12.76 9.28 -5.15
CA ALA A 107 14.12 9.45 -5.69
C ALA A 107 15.11 9.64 -4.52
N VAL A 108 15.48 8.56 -3.86
CA VAL A 108 16.31 8.59 -2.64
C VAL A 108 17.74 9.04 -2.96
N ALA A 109 18.17 10.13 -2.35
CA ALA A 109 19.51 10.71 -2.52
C ALA A 109 20.51 10.24 -1.44
N SER A 110 20.03 9.70 -0.33
CA SER A 110 20.88 9.13 0.74
C SER A 110 20.11 8.07 1.53
N HIS A 111 20.73 6.91 1.70
CA HIS A 111 20.23 5.86 2.60
C HIS A 111 20.55 6.11 4.07
N ASP A 112 21.37 7.14 4.38
CA ASP A 112 21.87 7.39 5.73
C ASP A 112 21.10 8.46 6.48
N ARG A 113 20.40 9.36 5.78
CA ARG A 113 19.84 10.58 6.36
C ARG A 113 18.34 10.67 6.11
N ILE A 114 17.62 10.97 7.17
CA ILE A 114 16.24 11.47 7.06
C ILE A 114 16.28 12.89 6.46
N GLU A 115 15.26 13.26 5.72
CA GLU A 115 15.08 14.63 5.22
C GLU A 115 15.07 15.61 6.40
N PRO A 116 15.98 16.61 6.47
CA PRO A 116 16.16 17.42 7.67
C PRO A 116 14.90 18.13 8.19
N ARG A 117 13.98 18.49 7.30
CA ARG A 117 12.69 19.09 7.69
C ARG A 117 11.75 18.09 8.35
N PHE A 118 11.99 16.79 8.20
CA PHE A 118 11.20 15.75 8.85
C PHE A 118 11.72 15.44 10.25
N GLY A 119 13.00 15.65 10.53
CA GLY A 119 13.69 15.34 11.77
C GLY A 119 14.87 14.40 11.55
N ASP A 120 15.12 13.54 12.51
CA ASP A 120 16.21 12.57 12.48
C ASP A 120 15.76 11.16 12.88
N TRP A 121 16.71 10.22 12.95
CA TRP A 121 16.44 8.83 13.33
C TRP A 121 15.92 8.70 14.77
N GLY A 122 16.26 9.62 15.67
CA GLY A 122 15.71 9.68 17.02
C GLY A 122 14.23 10.06 17.03
N ASP A 123 13.82 11.02 16.19
CA ASP A 123 12.43 11.42 16.02
C ASP A 123 11.58 10.26 15.44
N LEU A 124 12.17 9.47 14.52
CA LEU A 124 11.52 8.26 13.99
C LEU A 124 11.35 7.19 15.08
N ALA A 125 12.39 6.95 15.88
CA ALA A 125 12.33 6.01 17.00
C ALA A 125 11.30 6.45 18.05
N ASP A 126 11.20 7.76 18.33
CA ASP A 126 10.18 8.32 19.20
C ASP A 126 8.77 8.14 18.65
N LEU A 127 8.60 8.24 17.33
CA LEU A 127 7.34 7.96 16.66
C LEU A 127 6.95 6.49 16.80
N ALA A 128 7.90 5.57 16.79
CA ALA A 128 7.68 4.12 16.93
C ALA A 128 7.18 3.69 18.31
N LYS A 129 7.37 4.51 19.35
CA LYS A 129 6.97 4.14 20.73
C LYS A 129 5.48 3.85 20.84
N GLY A 130 5.15 2.61 21.23
CA GLY A 130 3.78 2.13 21.42
C GLY A 130 3.00 1.88 20.13
N ARG A 131 3.71 1.67 18.99
CA ARG A 131 3.11 1.31 17.69
C ARG A 131 4.13 0.63 16.78
N ARG A 132 3.67 -0.01 15.74
CA ARG A 132 4.53 -0.54 14.68
C ARG A 132 4.68 0.49 13.56
N LEU A 133 5.88 0.71 13.08
CA LEU A 133 6.12 1.53 11.90
C LEU A 133 6.28 0.65 10.66
N MET A 134 5.73 1.14 9.55
CA MET A 134 5.98 0.63 8.21
C MET A 134 6.75 1.69 7.42
N ALA A 135 7.74 1.27 6.64
CA ALA A 135 8.58 2.14 5.82
C ALA A 135 8.81 1.54 4.43
N ASP A 136 9.13 2.40 3.45
CA ASP A 136 9.45 1.97 2.09
C ASP A 136 10.92 1.59 1.95
N LEU A 137 11.18 0.44 1.34
CA LEU A 137 12.44 0.12 0.69
C LEU A 137 12.27 0.37 -0.81
N VAL A 138 12.80 1.47 -1.31
CA VAL A 138 12.77 1.83 -2.73
C VAL A 138 13.86 1.05 -3.44
N LEU A 139 13.54 -0.20 -3.84
CA LEU A 139 14.53 -1.17 -4.27
C LEU A 139 15.01 -1.01 -5.70
N ASN A 140 14.15 -0.50 -6.59
CA ASN A 140 14.45 -0.48 -8.01
C ASN A 140 15.43 0.61 -8.41
N HIS A 141 15.41 1.77 -7.74
CA HIS A 141 16.12 2.97 -8.18
C HIS A 141 16.54 3.87 -7.03
N ILE A 142 17.48 4.75 -7.33
CA ILE A 142 18.00 5.81 -6.46
C ILE A 142 18.03 7.13 -7.22
N SER A 143 18.14 8.25 -6.51
CA SER A 143 18.30 9.57 -7.15
C SER A 143 19.58 9.64 -7.98
N ALA A 144 19.55 10.37 -9.08
CA ALA A 144 20.75 10.75 -9.84
C ALA A 144 21.81 11.47 -8.96
N SER A 145 21.42 12.01 -7.80
CA SER A 145 22.32 12.63 -6.82
C SER A 145 22.85 11.67 -5.75
N HIS A 146 22.47 10.38 -5.77
CA HIS A 146 22.90 9.40 -4.77
C HIS A 146 24.43 9.19 -4.80
N PRO A 147 25.11 8.88 -3.66
CA PRO A 147 26.55 8.59 -3.62
C PRO A 147 26.98 7.52 -4.62
N TRP A 148 26.22 6.45 -4.80
CA TRP A 148 26.52 5.41 -5.79
C TRP A 148 26.54 5.95 -7.22
N VAL A 149 25.63 6.84 -7.60
CA VAL A 149 25.63 7.44 -8.94
C VAL A 149 26.86 8.35 -9.11
N ARG A 150 27.20 9.17 -8.10
CA ARG A 150 28.42 10.00 -8.14
C ARG A 150 29.71 9.18 -8.26
N GLN A 151 29.81 8.05 -7.54
CA GLN A 151 30.91 7.10 -7.64
C GLN A 151 30.96 6.45 -9.03
N PHE A 152 29.80 5.99 -9.53
CA PHE A 152 29.68 5.45 -10.87
C PHE A 152 30.21 6.42 -11.95
N LEU A 153 29.82 7.69 -11.86
CA LEU A 153 30.27 8.72 -12.81
C LEU A 153 31.78 9.04 -12.71
N ARG A 154 32.43 8.68 -11.60
CA ARG A 154 33.89 8.77 -11.40
C ARG A 154 34.62 7.42 -11.56
N ASN A 155 33.90 6.37 -11.98
CA ASN A 155 34.42 5.03 -12.13
C ASN A 155 34.97 4.42 -10.80
N GLU A 156 34.39 4.80 -9.67
CA GLU A 156 34.74 4.38 -8.31
C GLU A 156 33.77 3.30 -7.78
N GLU A 157 34.29 2.34 -6.99
CA GLU A 157 33.46 1.36 -6.25
C GLU A 157 32.95 1.95 -4.92
N PRO A 158 31.82 1.45 -4.39
CA PRO A 158 30.94 0.41 -4.96
C PRO A 158 29.99 0.93 -6.04
N GLY A 159 29.90 2.24 -6.26
CA GLY A 159 28.92 2.83 -7.18
C GLY A 159 29.05 2.30 -8.61
N ARG A 160 30.29 2.03 -9.08
CA ARG A 160 30.53 1.48 -10.41
C ARG A 160 29.77 0.18 -10.66
N SER A 161 29.69 -0.69 -9.65
CA SER A 161 28.98 -1.97 -9.73
C SER A 161 27.53 -1.92 -9.26
N CYS A 162 27.09 -0.80 -8.63
CA CYS A 162 25.73 -0.68 -8.11
C CYS A 162 24.74 -0.02 -9.09
N VAL A 163 25.22 0.76 -10.08
CA VAL A 163 24.37 1.47 -11.03
C VAL A 163 24.20 0.66 -12.30
N LEU A 164 22.96 0.55 -12.79
CA LEU A 164 22.68 -0.18 -14.02
C LEU A 164 22.98 0.70 -15.25
N GLU A 165 24.15 0.46 -15.84
CA GLU A 165 24.56 1.06 -17.10
C GLU A 165 23.96 0.25 -18.27
N ALA A 166 23.23 0.90 -19.16
CA ALA A 166 22.68 0.29 -20.37
C ALA A 166 22.37 1.36 -21.40
N ALA A 167 22.49 0.99 -22.68
CA ALA A 167 22.19 1.83 -23.83
C ALA A 167 21.03 1.22 -24.66
N PRO A 168 20.37 2.03 -25.50
CA PRO A 168 19.36 1.51 -26.43
C PRO A 168 19.91 0.35 -27.27
N ASP A 169 19.20 -0.77 -27.25
CA ASP A 169 19.52 -1.99 -27.99
C ASP A 169 18.23 -2.75 -28.27
N PRO A 170 18.07 -3.44 -29.43
CA PRO A 170 16.87 -4.24 -29.73
C PRO A 170 16.54 -5.32 -28.69
N CYS A 171 17.51 -5.78 -27.91
CA CYS A 171 17.24 -6.73 -26.83
C CYS A 171 16.35 -6.17 -25.71
N TRP A 172 16.09 -4.86 -25.68
CA TRP A 172 15.23 -4.18 -24.72
C TRP A 172 13.83 -3.81 -25.26
N ASP A 173 13.49 -4.20 -26.50
CA ASP A 173 12.21 -3.84 -27.14
C ASP A 173 10.99 -4.42 -26.41
N GLN A 174 11.17 -5.52 -25.66
CA GLN A 174 10.09 -6.19 -24.91
C GLN A 174 9.89 -5.63 -23.50
N VAL A 175 10.71 -4.67 -23.04
CA VAL A 175 10.66 -4.15 -21.68
C VAL A 175 9.32 -3.48 -21.37
N VAL A 176 8.69 -3.93 -20.29
CA VAL A 176 7.43 -3.36 -19.80
C VAL A 176 7.68 -1.95 -19.22
N ARG A 177 6.94 -0.96 -19.73
CA ARG A 177 7.13 0.45 -19.40
C ARG A 177 5.99 0.96 -18.51
N PRO A 178 6.25 1.28 -17.24
CA PRO A 178 5.22 1.88 -16.36
C PRO A 178 5.03 3.39 -16.61
N ARG A 179 5.92 4.01 -17.37
CA ARG A 179 5.90 5.47 -17.66
C ARG A 179 6.14 5.72 -19.15
N SER A 180 5.79 6.93 -19.61
CA SER A 180 6.05 7.41 -20.99
C SER A 180 7.43 8.04 -21.16
N SER A 181 8.18 8.30 -20.08
CA SER A 181 9.55 8.85 -20.11
C SER A 181 10.54 7.93 -20.85
N SER A 182 11.73 8.42 -21.23
CA SER A 182 12.78 7.57 -21.81
C SER A 182 13.23 6.49 -20.83
N LEU A 183 13.54 5.29 -21.35
CA LEU A 183 14.10 4.19 -20.56
C LEU A 183 15.56 4.42 -20.18
N PHE A 184 16.26 5.21 -21.00
CA PHE A 184 17.68 5.51 -20.82
C PHE A 184 17.89 7.02 -20.63
N THR A 185 18.73 7.37 -19.67
CA THR A 185 19.12 8.75 -19.40
C THR A 185 20.64 8.89 -19.52
N GLN A 186 21.09 9.92 -20.23
CA GLN A 186 22.51 10.23 -20.35
C GLN A 186 22.95 11.10 -19.19
N LEU A 187 24.01 10.70 -18.49
CA LEU A 187 24.67 11.44 -17.43
C LEU A 187 26.10 11.80 -17.82
N SER A 188 26.64 12.88 -17.28
CA SER A 188 28.02 13.32 -17.53
C SER A 188 28.99 12.67 -16.54
N GLY A 189 29.79 11.71 -17.02
CA GLY A 189 30.84 11.07 -16.23
C GLY A 189 32.21 11.74 -16.42
N SER A 190 33.21 11.36 -15.59
CA SER A 190 34.62 11.83 -15.69
C SER A 190 35.27 11.50 -17.03
N ASP A 191 34.92 10.32 -17.57
CA ASP A 191 35.54 9.77 -18.79
C ASP A 191 34.63 9.94 -20.03
N GLY A 192 33.61 10.79 -19.92
CA GLY A 192 32.64 11.06 -20.99
C GLY A 192 31.19 10.74 -20.60
N PRO A 193 30.25 10.89 -21.53
CA PRO A 193 28.84 10.61 -21.26
C PRO A 193 28.61 9.12 -21.02
N ARG A 194 27.79 8.81 -20.00
CA ARG A 194 27.37 7.45 -19.66
C ARG A 194 25.87 7.33 -19.72
N GLN A 195 25.37 6.22 -20.20
CA GLN A 195 23.93 5.95 -20.27
C GLN A 195 23.51 5.02 -19.14
N VAL A 196 22.51 5.43 -18.39
CA VAL A 196 21.95 4.68 -17.27
C VAL A 196 20.49 4.31 -17.54
N TRP A 197 20.07 3.20 -16.97
CA TRP A 197 18.69 2.76 -17.00
C TRP A 197 17.83 3.58 -16.03
N THR A 198 16.65 4.03 -16.49
CA THR A 198 15.71 4.86 -15.72
C THR A 198 14.28 4.41 -15.97
N THR A 199 13.82 3.38 -15.25
CA THR A 199 12.48 2.80 -15.42
C THR A 199 11.36 3.82 -15.24
N PHE A 200 11.47 4.70 -14.24
CA PHE A 200 10.39 5.61 -13.83
C PHE A 200 10.61 7.05 -14.26
N GLY A 201 11.84 7.55 -14.26
CA GLY A 201 12.12 8.91 -14.67
C GLY A 201 13.61 9.25 -14.63
N PRO A 202 14.04 10.37 -15.24
CA PRO A 202 15.45 10.71 -15.41
C PRO A 202 16.24 10.85 -14.10
N ASP A 203 15.57 11.23 -13.00
CA ASP A 203 16.17 11.34 -11.68
C ASP A 203 16.09 10.03 -10.87
N GLN A 204 15.52 8.97 -11.43
CA GLN A 204 15.35 7.67 -10.78
C GLN A 204 16.21 6.64 -11.51
N VAL A 205 17.50 6.58 -11.13
CA VAL A 205 18.51 5.71 -11.75
C VAL A 205 18.40 4.30 -11.17
N ASP A 206 18.15 3.32 -12.02
CA ASP A 206 17.99 1.93 -11.61
C ASP A 206 19.31 1.33 -11.08
N VAL A 207 19.21 0.53 -10.01
CA VAL A 207 20.34 -0.17 -9.42
C VAL A 207 20.52 -1.56 -10.03
N ASP A 208 21.76 -2.04 -10.06
CA ASP A 208 22.11 -3.36 -10.60
C ASP A 208 22.09 -4.43 -9.52
N TRP A 209 20.96 -5.08 -9.31
CA TRP A 209 20.81 -6.18 -8.34
C TRP A 209 21.67 -7.42 -8.64
N ARG A 210 22.30 -7.48 -9.82
CA ARG A 210 23.33 -8.48 -10.10
C ARG A 210 24.61 -8.24 -9.25
N SER A 211 24.76 -7.05 -8.66
CA SER A 211 25.86 -6.74 -7.74
C SER A 211 25.46 -7.09 -6.30
N PRO A 212 26.22 -7.94 -5.58
CA PRO A 212 25.99 -8.21 -4.16
C PRO A 212 26.09 -6.95 -3.29
N GLU A 213 26.83 -5.92 -3.72
CA GLU A 213 26.95 -4.65 -3.00
C GLU A 213 25.60 -3.92 -2.87
N VAL A 214 24.71 -4.09 -3.86
CA VAL A 214 23.34 -3.56 -3.78
C VAL A 214 22.58 -4.25 -2.64
N LEU A 215 22.61 -5.58 -2.58
CA LEU A 215 21.96 -6.34 -1.49
C LEU A 215 22.53 -5.97 -0.12
N LEU A 216 23.84 -5.87 0.01
CA LEU A 216 24.51 -5.43 1.25
C LEU A 216 24.10 -4.01 1.65
N GLY A 217 24.01 -3.09 0.68
CA GLY A 217 23.59 -1.72 0.92
C GLY A 217 22.15 -1.62 1.43
N PHE A 218 21.20 -2.31 0.80
CA PHE A 218 19.83 -2.35 1.25
C PHE A 218 19.64 -3.09 2.57
N THR A 219 20.46 -4.10 2.86
CA THR A 219 20.46 -4.77 4.17
C THR A 219 20.93 -3.83 5.28
N ARG A 220 21.93 -2.97 5.05
CA ARG A 220 22.32 -1.91 6.01
C ARG A 220 21.22 -0.89 6.24
N LEU A 221 20.46 -0.53 5.19
CA LEU A 221 19.30 0.34 5.34
C LEU A 221 18.20 -0.34 6.17
N LEU A 222 17.89 -1.60 5.88
CA LEU A 222 16.92 -2.41 6.63
C LEU A 222 17.32 -2.50 8.12
N ASP A 223 18.56 -2.83 8.44
CA ASP A 223 19.11 -2.86 9.80
C ASP A 223 18.86 -1.53 10.53
N ARG A 224 19.19 -0.41 9.86
CA ARG A 224 18.98 0.93 10.43
C ARG A 224 17.51 1.21 10.71
N MET A 225 16.61 0.86 9.79
CA MET A 225 15.18 1.00 9.99
C MET A 225 14.66 0.18 11.16
N LEU A 226 15.09 -1.08 11.27
CA LEU A 226 14.71 -1.99 12.37
C LEU A 226 15.15 -1.46 13.74
N ARG A 227 16.38 -0.96 13.84
CA ARG A 227 16.91 -0.34 15.08
C ARG A 227 16.12 0.88 15.53
N HIS A 228 15.41 1.55 14.62
CA HIS A 228 14.59 2.73 14.91
C HIS A 228 13.10 2.45 14.92
N GLY A 229 12.71 1.18 15.09
CA GLY A 229 11.34 0.77 15.37
C GLY A 229 10.47 0.46 14.15
N VAL A 230 11.03 0.45 12.93
CA VAL A 230 10.32 -0.09 11.77
C VAL A 230 10.16 -1.60 11.98
N ARG A 231 8.95 -2.11 11.72
CA ARG A 231 8.61 -3.54 11.83
C ARG A 231 7.99 -4.06 10.53
N TRP A 232 7.46 -3.20 9.70
CA TRP A 232 6.88 -3.52 8.40
C TRP A 232 7.65 -2.81 7.30
N VAL A 233 7.95 -3.50 6.21
CA VAL A 233 8.65 -2.91 5.05
C VAL A 233 7.83 -3.10 3.79
N ARG A 234 7.62 -2.01 3.05
CA ARG A 234 7.03 -2.03 1.72
C ARG A 234 8.14 -2.06 0.68
N LEU A 235 8.15 -3.10 -0.12
CA LEU A 235 9.09 -3.25 -1.23
C LEU A 235 8.52 -2.51 -2.45
N ASP A 236 8.95 -1.27 -2.62
CA ASP A 236 8.49 -0.41 -3.70
C ASP A 236 8.98 -0.90 -5.06
N ALA A 237 8.06 -0.95 -6.03
CA ALA A 237 8.34 -1.30 -7.42
C ALA A 237 9.14 -2.61 -7.61
N VAL A 238 8.99 -3.55 -6.68
CA VAL A 238 9.85 -4.75 -6.59
C VAL A 238 9.82 -5.64 -7.84
N GLY A 239 8.73 -5.61 -8.62
CA GLY A 239 8.65 -6.36 -9.87
C GLY A 239 9.70 -5.97 -10.90
N PHE A 240 10.25 -4.75 -10.82
CA PHE A 240 11.18 -4.21 -11.82
C PHE A 240 12.66 -4.34 -11.45
N ILE A 241 13.01 -4.91 -10.30
CA ILE A 241 14.39 -4.83 -9.76
C ILE A 241 15.44 -5.61 -10.56
N TRP A 242 15.05 -6.61 -11.37
CA TRP A 242 15.99 -7.42 -12.16
C TRP A 242 15.79 -7.23 -13.66
N LYS A 243 16.90 -7.11 -14.42
CA LYS A 243 16.87 -6.89 -15.87
C LYS A 243 17.66 -7.96 -16.60
N THR A 244 17.00 -8.61 -17.57
CA THR A 244 17.59 -9.62 -18.43
C THR A 244 17.25 -9.30 -19.90
N PRO A 245 18.25 -9.21 -20.80
CA PRO A 245 18.01 -8.98 -22.23
C PRO A 245 17.01 -9.96 -22.82
N GLY A 246 16.16 -9.50 -23.73
CA GLY A 246 15.14 -10.31 -24.39
C GLY A 246 13.92 -10.67 -23.54
N THR A 247 13.76 -10.02 -22.37
CA THR A 247 12.60 -10.22 -21.50
C THR A 247 11.84 -8.92 -21.23
N GLY A 248 10.66 -9.02 -20.60
CA GLY A 248 9.91 -7.84 -20.13
C GLY A 248 10.55 -7.08 -19.00
N CYS A 249 11.63 -7.57 -18.40
CA CYS A 249 12.32 -7.01 -17.21
C CYS A 249 11.36 -6.69 -16.05
N ILE A 250 10.37 -7.54 -15.87
CA ILE A 250 9.40 -7.48 -14.78
C ILE A 250 9.08 -8.89 -14.28
N HIS A 251 8.91 -9.06 -12.98
CA HIS A 251 8.57 -10.34 -12.32
C HIS A 251 9.51 -11.50 -12.69
N LEU A 252 10.78 -11.19 -12.91
CA LEU A 252 11.76 -12.24 -13.21
C LEU A 252 12.02 -13.12 -11.96
N PRO A 253 12.39 -14.40 -12.15
CA PRO A 253 12.63 -15.32 -11.02
C PRO A 253 13.63 -14.79 -10.00
N GLU A 254 14.59 -13.99 -10.44
CA GLU A 254 15.58 -13.37 -9.57
C GLU A 254 14.96 -12.29 -8.67
N ALA A 255 13.96 -11.54 -9.16
CA ALA A 255 13.22 -10.58 -8.33
C ALA A 255 12.46 -11.30 -7.21
N HIS A 256 11.80 -12.42 -7.50
CA HIS A 256 11.15 -13.27 -6.50
C HIS A 256 12.15 -13.78 -5.45
N ARG A 257 13.32 -14.28 -5.88
CA ARG A 257 14.38 -14.73 -4.94
C ARG A 257 14.88 -13.61 -4.04
N ILE A 258 14.98 -12.37 -4.54
CA ILE A 258 15.36 -11.22 -3.71
C ILE A 258 14.29 -10.97 -2.63
N VAL A 259 13.01 -11.09 -2.95
CA VAL A 259 11.93 -10.98 -1.95
C VAL A 259 12.05 -12.08 -0.89
N GLU A 260 12.32 -13.33 -1.28
CA GLU A 260 12.56 -14.44 -0.34
C GLU A 260 13.75 -14.16 0.58
N VAL A 261 14.88 -13.65 0.01
CA VAL A 261 16.06 -13.26 0.80
C VAL A 261 15.70 -12.17 1.81
N LEU A 262 15.02 -11.10 1.37
CA LEU A 262 14.64 -9.99 2.25
C LEU A 262 13.67 -10.45 3.33
N ARG A 263 12.72 -11.32 3.01
CA ARG A 263 11.82 -11.93 4.01
C ARG A 263 12.59 -12.70 5.06
N GLN A 264 13.51 -13.60 4.65
CA GLN A 264 14.31 -14.37 5.61
C GLN A 264 15.20 -13.48 6.49
N LEU A 265 15.75 -12.40 5.93
CA LEU A 265 16.52 -11.43 6.70
C LEU A 265 15.63 -10.70 7.72
N MET A 266 14.42 -10.33 7.31
CA MET A 266 13.43 -9.67 8.17
C MET A 266 13.01 -10.57 9.34
N GLU A 267 12.58 -11.81 9.07
CA GLU A 267 12.10 -12.77 10.07
C GLU A 267 13.14 -13.13 11.12
N ARG A 268 14.43 -13.12 10.75
CA ARG A 268 15.54 -13.38 11.67
C ARG A 268 15.84 -12.20 12.58
N SER A 269 15.57 -10.99 12.11
CA SER A 269 15.87 -9.77 12.85
C SER A 269 14.70 -9.28 13.67
N CYS A 270 13.48 -9.67 13.27
CA CYS A 270 12.23 -9.26 13.88
C CYS A 270 11.17 -10.34 13.66
N SER A 271 10.80 -11.06 14.71
CA SER A 271 9.85 -12.19 14.65
C SER A 271 8.45 -11.77 14.20
N THR A 272 8.08 -10.52 14.40
CA THR A 272 6.81 -9.89 13.98
C THR A 272 6.97 -9.00 12.75
N GLY A 273 8.10 -9.14 12.06
CA GLY A 273 8.41 -8.35 10.87
C GLY A 273 7.58 -8.74 9.66
N VAL A 274 7.01 -7.76 8.97
CA VAL A 274 6.15 -7.98 7.81
C VAL A 274 6.76 -7.37 6.55
N VAL A 275 6.84 -8.16 5.49
CA VAL A 275 7.25 -7.75 4.15
C VAL A 275 5.99 -7.59 3.29
N VAL A 276 5.84 -6.42 2.68
CA VAL A 276 4.70 -6.05 1.83
C VAL A 276 5.19 -5.74 0.43
N THR A 277 4.69 -6.41 -0.60
CA THR A 277 5.04 -6.09 -2.00
C THR A 277 4.09 -5.07 -2.60
N GLU A 278 4.65 -4.17 -3.40
CA GLU A 278 3.93 -3.20 -4.20
C GLU A 278 4.19 -3.45 -5.68
N THR A 279 3.16 -3.96 -6.36
CA THR A 279 3.19 -4.24 -7.80
C THR A 279 1.82 -3.95 -8.42
N ASN A 280 1.71 -2.80 -9.11
CA ASN A 280 0.48 -2.40 -9.82
C ASN A 280 0.41 -3.07 -11.20
N VAL A 281 0.02 -4.33 -11.21
CA VAL A 281 -0.02 -5.25 -12.35
C VAL A 281 -1.31 -6.07 -12.32
N PRO A 282 -1.62 -6.89 -13.34
CA PRO A 282 -2.71 -7.85 -13.27
C PRO A 282 -2.65 -8.75 -12.04
N GLU A 283 -3.82 -9.13 -11.52
CA GLU A 283 -3.95 -9.80 -10.22
C GLU A 283 -3.07 -11.05 -10.07
N GLN A 284 -3.00 -11.90 -11.10
CA GLN A 284 -2.19 -13.12 -11.05
C GLN A 284 -0.69 -12.83 -10.87
N GLU A 285 -0.17 -11.81 -11.55
CA GLU A 285 1.21 -11.38 -11.42
C GLU A 285 1.48 -10.82 -10.02
N ASN A 286 0.55 -10.04 -9.45
CA ASN A 286 0.66 -9.50 -8.10
C ASN A 286 0.61 -10.62 -7.04
N LEU A 287 -0.31 -11.57 -7.17
CA LEU A 287 -0.46 -12.68 -6.22
C LEU A 287 0.72 -13.66 -6.26
N SER A 288 1.52 -13.70 -7.35
CA SER A 288 2.66 -14.60 -7.45
C SER A 288 3.66 -14.43 -6.29
N TYR A 289 3.77 -13.24 -5.72
CA TYR A 289 4.62 -12.96 -4.54
C TYR A 289 4.08 -13.51 -3.21
N LEU A 290 2.89 -14.08 -3.19
CA LEU A 290 2.30 -14.70 -1.99
C LEU A 290 2.24 -16.23 -2.09
N MET A 291 2.09 -16.76 -3.32
CA MET A 291 1.69 -18.15 -3.54
C MET A 291 2.72 -19.20 -3.10
N SER A 292 4.00 -18.85 -3.01
CA SER A 292 5.04 -19.74 -2.47
C SER A 292 4.96 -19.87 -0.94
N GLY A 293 4.31 -18.91 -0.26
CA GLY A 293 4.31 -18.80 1.20
C GLY A 293 5.66 -18.39 1.80
N GLY A 294 6.70 -18.22 0.98
CA GLY A 294 8.08 -17.91 1.40
C GLY A 294 8.59 -16.53 0.94
N GLU A 295 7.79 -15.78 0.18
CA GLU A 295 8.16 -14.47 -0.35
C GLU A 295 7.58 -13.33 0.52
N ALA A 296 6.56 -12.60 0.03
CA ALA A 296 5.94 -11.54 0.84
C ALA A 296 4.96 -12.11 1.87
N HIS A 297 4.72 -11.37 2.95
CA HIS A 297 3.61 -11.62 3.87
C HIS A 297 2.31 -10.98 3.35
N LEU A 298 2.41 -9.77 2.79
CA LEU A 298 1.26 -9.05 2.24
C LEU A 298 1.58 -8.56 0.83
N ALA A 299 0.57 -8.52 -0.02
CA ALA A 299 0.62 -7.82 -1.30
C ALA A 299 -0.47 -6.75 -1.37
N TYR A 300 -0.17 -5.60 -1.94
CA TYR A 300 -1.14 -4.53 -2.18
C TYR A 300 -2.31 -5.05 -3.02
N ASN A 301 -3.53 -4.86 -2.56
CA ASN A 301 -4.74 -5.28 -3.27
C ASN A 301 -5.16 -4.24 -4.31
N PHE A 302 -4.42 -4.14 -5.40
CA PHE A 302 -4.64 -3.16 -6.45
C PHE A 302 -5.97 -3.29 -7.22
N PRO A 303 -6.61 -4.47 -7.38
CA PRO A 303 -7.95 -4.56 -7.98
C PRO A 303 -9.04 -3.87 -7.14
N LEU A 304 -8.90 -3.85 -5.80
CA LEU A 304 -9.94 -3.37 -4.90
C LEU A 304 -10.29 -1.88 -5.10
N PRO A 305 -9.34 -0.92 -5.10
CA PRO A 305 -9.68 0.50 -5.25
C PRO A 305 -10.49 0.83 -6.50
N PRO A 306 -10.09 0.45 -7.72
CA PRO A 306 -10.84 0.82 -8.91
C PRO A 306 -12.18 0.09 -9.05
N LEU A 307 -12.32 -1.17 -8.59
CA LEU A 307 -13.59 -1.89 -8.57
C LEU A 307 -14.57 -1.28 -7.56
N LEU A 308 -14.08 -0.90 -6.38
CA LEU A 308 -14.89 -0.25 -5.36
C LEU A 308 -15.28 1.16 -5.77
N LEU A 309 -14.39 1.90 -6.43
CA LEU A 309 -14.66 3.22 -6.99
C LEU A 309 -15.77 3.15 -8.04
N GLU A 310 -15.68 2.19 -8.95
CA GLU A 310 -16.69 1.97 -9.97
C GLU A 310 -18.05 1.62 -9.34
N ALA A 311 -18.09 0.71 -8.38
CA ALA A 311 -19.31 0.34 -7.68
C ALA A 311 -19.95 1.53 -6.94
N ALA A 312 -19.15 2.34 -6.24
CA ALA A 312 -19.61 3.51 -5.50
C ALA A 312 -20.14 4.63 -6.41
N ILE A 313 -19.55 4.82 -7.60
CA ILE A 313 -19.95 5.84 -8.57
C ILE A 313 -21.17 5.39 -9.37
N SER A 314 -21.17 4.14 -9.85
CA SER A 314 -22.24 3.61 -10.71
C SER A 314 -23.48 3.16 -9.94
N GLY A 315 -23.37 2.92 -8.62
CA GLY A 315 -24.39 2.26 -7.80
C GLY A 315 -24.57 0.78 -8.16
N ARG A 316 -23.54 0.13 -8.75
CA ARG A 316 -23.61 -1.26 -9.23
C ARG A 316 -22.39 -2.05 -8.78
N ALA A 317 -22.62 -3.04 -7.95
CA ALA A 317 -21.59 -3.91 -7.40
C ALA A 317 -21.40 -5.23 -8.16
N ASP A 318 -21.93 -5.39 -9.37
CA ASP A 318 -21.86 -6.65 -10.11
C ASP A 318 -20.41 -7.10 -10.40
N LEU A 319 -19.54 -6.18 -10.84
CA LEU A 319 -18.11 -6.48 -11.04
C LEU A 319 -17.40 -6.76 -9.72
N LEU A 320 -17.63 -5.92 -8.72
CA LEU A 320 -17.04 -6.07 -7.39
C LEU A 320 -17.47 -7.41 -6.75
N ASN A 321 -18.74 -7.75 -6.77
CA ASN A 321 -19.25 -9.03 -6.25
C ASN A 321 -18.67 -10.23 -7.00
N GLY A 322 -18.58 -10.14 -8.34
CA GLY A 322 -17.98 -11.19 -9.16
C GLY A 322 -16.50 -11.41 -8.87
N TRP A 323 -15.75 -10.35 -8.57
CA TRP A 323 -14.36 -10.43 -8.17
C TRP A 323 -14.22 -10.95 -6.73
N LEU A 324 -14.97 -10.40 -5.78
CA LEU A 324 -14.98 -10.86 -4.37
C LEU A 324 -15.33 -12.35 -4.23
N SER A 325 -16.21 -12.87 -5.09
CA SER A 325 -16.58 -14.30 -5.09
C SER A 325 -15.43 -15.24 -5.51
N ARG A 326 -14.36 -14.67 -6.08
CA ARG A 326 -13.14 -15.40 -6.46
C ARG A 326 -11.95 -15.03 -5.57
N TRP A 327 -12.23 -14.60 -4.32
CA TRP A 327 -11.18 -14.24 -3.37
C TRP A 327 -10.12 -15.33 -3.30
N PRO A 328 -8.82 -15.00 -3.42
CA PRO A 328 -7.77 -16.01 -3.53
C PRO A 328 -7.64 -16.83 -2.23
N ALA A 329 -7.44 -18.14 -2.39
CA ALA A 329 -6.97 -18.98 -1.30
C ALA A 329 -5.45 -18.76 -1.15
N LEU A 330 -5.05 -18.07 -0.10
CA LEU A 330 -3.67 -17.71 0.16
C LEU A 330 -3.03 -18.70 1.14
N PRO A 331 -1.70 -18.92 1.07
CA PRO A 331 -0.95 -19.68 2.06
C PRO A 331 -1.06 -19.06 3.46
N GLU A 332 -0.80 -19.87 4.48
CA GLU A 332 -0.70 -19.41 5.87
C GLU A 332 0.33 -18.29 6.02
N ALA A 333 0.09 -17.35 6.93
CA ALA A 333 0.90 -16.16 7.16
C ALA A 333 1.08 -15.27 5.92
N THR A 334 0.13 -15.33 4.98
CA THR A 334 0.07 -14.42 3.83
C THR A 334 -1.32 -13.80 3.71
N GLY A 335 -1.41 -12.59 3.14
CA GLY A 335 -2.67 -11.88 3.02
C GLY A 335 -2.63 -10.72 2.03
N LEU A 336 -3.75 -10.02 1.90
CA LEU A 336 -3.87 -8.83 1.09
C LEU A 336 -3.84 -7.57 1.95
N PHE A 337 -3.14 -6.54 1.46
CA PHE A 337 -3.11 -5.21 2.01
C PHE A 337 -4.22 -4.40 1.34
N ASN A 338 -5.36 -4.24 2.05
CA ASN A 338 -6.58 -3.67 1.50
C ASN A 338 -6.66 -2.17 1.72
N PHE A 339 -6.80 -1.38 0.68
CA PHE A 339 -6.86 0.08 0.74
C PHE A 339 -7.86 0.63 -0.28
N THR A 340 -8.33 1.85 -0.07
CA THR A 340 -9.11 2.60 -1.06
C THR A 340 -8.25 3.57 -1.81
N SER A 341 -7.33 4.23 -1.11
CA SER A 341 -6.44 5.25 -1.64
C SER A 341 -5.12 5.27 -0.86
N CYS A 342 -4.08 5.76 -1.51
CA CYS A 342 -2.77 6.04 -0.93
C CYS A 342 -2.19 7.32 -1.55
N HIS A 343 -0.90 7.51 -1.48
CA HIS A 343 -0.17 8.64 -2.09
C HIS A 343 -0.12 8.60 -3.62
N ASP A 344 -0.40 7.43 -4.20
CA ASP A 344 -0.56 7.24 -5.64
C ASP A 344 -2.00 7.50 -6.07
N GLY A 345 -2.25 7.57 -7.36
CA GLY A 345 -3.60 7.53 -7.89
C GLY A 345 -4.18 6.11 -7.89
N VAL A 346 -5.41 5.99 -8.33
CA VAL A 346 -6.09 4.69 -8.49
C VAL A 346 -5.54 4.00 -9.74
N GLY A 347 -4.84 2.89 -9.55
CA GLY A 347 -4.22 2.11 -10.62
C GLY A 347 -5.23 1.42 -11.51
N LEU A 348 -4.99 1.39 -12.83
CA LEU A 348 -5.90 0.80 -13.80
C LEU A 348 -5.42 -0.54 -14.38
N ARG A 349 -4.13 -0.89 -14.21
CA ARG A 349 -3.59 -2.15 -14.71
C ARG A 349 -4.24 -3.37 -14.06
N ALA A 350 -4.55 -3.26 -12.80
CA ALA A 350 -5.22 -4.31 -12.05
C ALA A 350 -6.64 -4.63 -12.56
N LEU A 351 -7.23 -3.76 -13.40
CA LEU A 351 -8.53 -4.00 -14.06
C LEU A 351 -8.42 -4.79 -15.37
N GLU A 352 -7.20 -5.07 -15.86
CA GLU A 352 -7.01 -5.84 -17.10
C GLU A 352 -7.63 -7.25 -16.93
N GLY A 353 -8.56 -7.58 -17.80
CA GLY A 353 -9.35 -8.82 -17.74
C GLY A 353 -10.53 -8.81 -16.74
N LEU A 354 -10.67 -7.79 -15.88
CA LEU A 354 -11.76 -7.69 -14.90
C LEU A 354 -12.89 -6.73 -15.35
N MET A 355 -12.56 -5.70 -16.12
CA MET A 355 -13.49 -4.65 -16.52
C MET A 355 -13.45 -4.43 -18.04
N SER A 356 -14.60 -4.29 -18.69
CA SER A 356 -14.68 -3.96 -20.11
C SER A 356 -14.19 -2.53 -20.38
N ASP A 357 -13.68 -2.30 -21.61
CA ASP A 357 -13.21 -0.98 -22.04
C ASP A 357 -14.31 0.09 -21.93
N GLN A 358 -15.56 -0.27 -22.23
CA GLN A 358 -16.70 0.65 -22.10
C GLN A 358 -16.93 1.10 -20.66
N ARG A 359 -16.92 0.18 -19.69
CA ARG A 359 -17.09 0.53 -18.25
C ARG A 359 -15.88 1.31 -17.74
N ARG A 360 -14.69 0.94 -18.18
CA ARG A 360 -13.46 1.68 -17.84
C ARG A 360 -13.53 3.11 -18.35
N LEU A 361 -13.97 3.34 -19.59
CA LEU A 361 -14.15 4.69 -20.13
C LEU A 361 -15.17 5.49 -19.33
N GLN A 362 -16.31 4.89 -18.97
CA GLN A 362 -17.33 5.54 -18.12
C GLN A 362 -16.76 5.95 -16.76
N LEU A 363 -15.95 5.10 -16.14
CA LEU A 363 -15.27 5.40 -14.87
C LEU A 363 -14.30 6.58 -15.02
N LEU A 364 -13.50 6.60 -16.10
CA LEU A 364 -12.56 7.70 -16.36
C LEU A 364 -13.31 9.03 -16.53
N ILE A 365 -14.34 9.07 -17.37
CA ILE A 365 -15.17 10.27 -17.58
C ILE A 365 -15.80 10.76 -16.25
N ALA A 366 -16.34 9.82 -15.47
CA ALA A 366 -16.93 10.15 -14.17
C ALA A 366 -15.93 10.74 -13.17
N CYS A 367 -14.69 10.26 -13.19
CA CYS A 367 -13.61 10.80 -12.35
C CYS A 367 -13.12 12.17 -12.84
N GLU A 368 -13.01 12.39 -14.14
CA GLU A 368 -12.66 13.72 -14.70
C GLU A 368 -13.71 14.77 -14.37
N GLN A 369 -15.01 14.40 -14.44
CA GLN A 369 -16.11 15.29 -14.01
C GLN A 369 -16.03 15.69 -12.53
N ARG A 370 -15.36 14.87 -11.70
CA ARG A 370 -15.09 15.14 -10.27
C ARG A 370 -13.73 15.80 -10.03
N GLY A 371 -13.11 16.30 -11.10
CA GLY A 371 -11.83 17.01 -11.05
C GLY A 371 -10.60 16.11 -10.94
N GLY A 372 -10.74 14.83 -11.29
CA GLY A 372 -9.63 13.90 -11.42
C GLY A 372 -8.82 14.14 -12.70
N LEU A 373 -7.57 13.66 -12.71
CA LEU A 373 -6.65 13.74 -13.84
C LEU A 373 -6.16 12.32 -14.19
N ILE A 374 -6.09 12.01 -15.49
CA ILE A 374 -5.66 10.70 -15.96
C ILE A 374 -4.18 10.74 -16.35
N SER A 375 -3.37 9.87 -15.74
CA SER A 375 -2.01 9.59 -16.18
C SER A 375 -1.99 8.44 -17.18
N HIS A 376 -1.07 8.51 -18.17
CA HIS A 376 -0.94 7.51 -19.22
C HIS A 376 0.40 6.77 -19.13
N ARG A 377 0.45 5.55 -19.66
CA ARG A 377 1.66 4.76 -19.89
C ARG A 377 1.86 4.51 -21.38
N ARG A 378 3.09 4.26 -21.79
CA ARG A 378 3.41 3.86 -23.15
C ARG A 378 3.27 2.34 -23.29
N LEU A 379 2.56 1.90 -24.32
CA LEU A 379 2.47 0.50 -24.71
C LEU A 379 3.68 0.10 -25.58
N THR A 380 3.92 -1.19 -25.73
CA THR A 380 4.93 -1.74 -26.66
C THR A 380 4.65 -1.38 -28.12
N THR A 381 3.38 -1.14 -28.46
CA THR A 381 2.96 -0.63 -29.78
C THR A 381 3.36 0.83 -30.03
N GLY A 382 3.82 1.56 -28.99
CA GLY A 382 4.10 2.99 -29.05
C GLY A 382 2.91 3.90 -28.71
N GLU A 383 1.70 3.34 -28.58
CA GLU A 383 0.49 4.05 -28.19
C GLU A 383 0.47 4.35 -26.69
N GLU A 384 -0.35 5.32 -26.30
CA GLU A 384 -0.61 5.62 -24.89
C GLU A 384 -1.91 4.99 -24.39
N ALA A 385 -1.89 4.43 -23.18
CA ALA A 385 -3.06 3.89 -22.51
C ALA A 385 -3.23 4.52 -21.11
N PRO A 386 -4.46 4.72 -20.62
CA PRO A 386 -4.71 5.15 -19.25
C PRO A 386 -4.04 4.19 -18.27
N TYR A 387 -3.33 4.76 -17.30
CA TYR A 387 -2.55 4.02 -16.31
C TYR A 387 -3.05 4.24 -14.88
N GLU A 388 -3.42 5.48 -14.53
CA GLU A 388 -3.73 5.88 -13.17
C GLU A 388 -4.71 7.05 -13.15
N ILE A 389 -5.72 7.00 -12.27
CA ILE A 389 -6.65 8.11 -11.99
C ILE A 389 -6.11 8.86 -10.76
N ASN A 390 -5.68 10.09 -10.96
CA ASN A 390 -5.22 10.97 -9.88
C ASN A 390 -6.40 11.78 -9.36
N ILE A 391 -6.92 11.40 -8.21
CA ILE A 391 -8.07 12.02 -7.56
C ILE A 391 -8.00 11.73 -6.06
N SER A 392 -8.41 12.67 -5.20
CA SER A 392 -8.61 12.33 -3.80
C SER A 392 -9.86 11.44 -3.66
N TRP A 393 -9.79 10.45 -2.76
CA TRP A 393 -10.93 9.53 -2.56
C TRP A 393 -12.19 10.27 -2.11
N TRP A 394 -12.02 11.34 -1.33
CA TRP A 394 -13.11 12.21 -0.94
C TRP A 394 -13.78 12.89 -2.13
N SER A 395 -13.02 13.50 -3.04
CA SER A 395 -13.58 14.10 -4.27
C SER A 395 -14.20 13.07 -5.20
N ALA A 396 -13.64 11.87 -5.27
CA ALA A 396 -14.20 10.79 -6.08
C ALA A 396 -15.60 10.35 -5.59
N MET A 397 -15.88 10.51 -4.30
CA MET A 397 -17.20 10.21 -3.71
C MET A 397 -18.21 11.36 -3.86
N ALA A 398 -17.82 12.53 -4.36
CA ALA A 398 -18.74 13.62 -4.67
C ALA A 398 -19.56 13.31 -5.95
N ASP A 399 -20.71 13.92 -6.09
CA ASP A 399 -21.56 13.80 -7.29
C ASP A 399 -21.79 15.16 -7.98
N GLY A 400 -20.70 15.92 -8.14
CA GLY A 400 -20.74 17.20 -8.86
C GLY A 400 -21.67 18.25 -8.26
N GLY A 401 -22.06 18.11 -6.99
CA GLY A 401 -22.99 19.03 -6.31
C GLY A 401 -24.47 18.68 -6.51
N ILE A 402 -24.78 17.53 -7.08
CA ILE A 402 -26.17 17.05 -7.29
C ILE A 402 -26.70 16.43 -6.00
N ASP A 403 -25.88 15.63 -5.31
CA ASP A 403 -26.23 14.99 -4.05
C ASP A 403 -26.06 15.94 -2.85
N PRO A 404 -26.91 15.82 -1.82
CA PRO A 404 -26.65 16.45 -0.54
C PRO A 404 -25.31 16.00 0.06
N ALA A 405 -24.60 16.89 0.77
CA ALA A 405 -23.28 16.60 1.34
C ALA A 405 -23.24 15.34 2.24
N HIS A 406 -24.34 15.02 2.93
CA HIS A 406 -24.43 13.82 3.76
C HIS A 406 -24.33 12.51 2.94
N LEU A 407 -24.74 12.49 1.67
CA LEU A 407 -24.63 11.32 0.80
C LEU A 407 -23.18 11.11 0.34
N GLN A 408 -22.39 12.16 0.10
CA GLN A 408 -20.95 12.03 -0.17
C GLN A 408 -20.25 11.35 1.02
N ARG A 409 -20.55 11.79 2.24
CA ARG A 409 -19.98 11.19 3.46
C ARG A 409 -20.42 9.74 3.64
N ALA A 410 -21.71 9.43 3.43
CA ALA A 410 -22.21 8.07 3.53
C ALA A 410 -21.56 7.14 2.48
N ARG A 411 -21.45 7.59 1.22
CA ARG A 411 -20.75 6.88 0.13
C ARG A 411 -19.29 6.65 0.48
N PHE A 412 -18.59 7.65 1.02
CA PHE A 412 -17.21 7.52 1.49
C PHE A 412 -17.10 6.47 2.59
N LEU A 413 -17.90 6.57 3.65
CA LEU A 413 -17.88 5.65 4.78
C LEU A 413 -18.19 4.21 4.34
N MET A 414 -19.16 4.01 3.45
CA MET A 414 -19.50 2.70 2.90
C MET A 414 -18.27 2.02 2.29
N THR A 415 -17.44 2.76 1.53
CA THR A 415 -16.24 2.20 0.92
C THR A 415 -15.18 1.81 1.96
N GLN A 416 -14.97 2.64 2.98
CA GLN A 416 -14.01 2.36 4.05
C GLN A 416 -14.45 1.16 4.91
N LEU A 417 -15.72 1.09 5.25
CA LEU A 417 -16.29 0.00 6.05
C LEU A 417 -16.26 -1.33 5.30
N LEU A 418 -16.37 -1.31 3.95
CA LEU A 418 -16.19 -2.50 3.15
C LEU A 418 -14.75 -3.03 3.26
N VAL A 419 -13.76 -2.16 3.18
CA VAL A 419 -12.35 -2.53 3.36
C VAL A 419 -12.11 -3.17 4.73
N LEU A 420 -12.76 -2.67 5.80
CA LEU A 420 -12.67 -3.25 7.14
C LEU A 420 -13.34 -4.64 7.26
N ALA A 421 -14.30 -4.95 6.39
CA ALA A 421 -15.00 -6.22 6.39
C ALA A 421 -14.31 -7.33 5.58
N LEU A 422 -13.28 -7.00 4.76
CA LEU A 422 -12.55 -7.97 3.94
C LEU A 422 -11.51 -8.77 4.75
N PRO A 423 -11.14 -10.00 4.31
CA PRO A 423 -9.93 -10.67 4.77
C PRO A 423 -8.69 -9.86 4.41
N GLY A 424 -7.62 -10.00 5.21
CA GLY A 424 -6.39 -9.21 5.05
C GLY A 424 -6.34 -7.97 5.93
N VAL A 425 -5.29 -7.17 5.77
CA VAL A 425 -5.01 -6.01 6.61
C VAL A 425 -5.54 -4.73 5.95
N PRO A 426 -6.46 -4.00 6.59
CA PRO A 426 -6.98 -2.76 6.06
C PRO A 426 -5.98 -1.61 6.22
N ALA A 427 -6.03 -0.66 5.28
CA ALA A 427 -5.22 0.55 5.32
C ALA A 427 -6.04 1.81 4.98
N PHE A 428 -5.73 2.89 5.68
CA PHE A 428 -6.31 4.21 5.49
C PHE A 428 -5.23 5.21 5.08
N TYR A 429 -5.58 6.13 4.20
CA TYR A 429 -4.71 7.25 3.86
C TYR A 429 -5.11 8.48 4.68
N LEU A 430 -4.16 9.11 5.38
CA LEU A 430 -4.45 10.22 6.30
C LEU A 430 -5.25 11.37 5.65
N PRO A 431 -4.91 11.87 4.45
CA PRO A 431 -5.73 12.86 3.78
C PRO A 431 -7.17 12.42 3.52
N ALA A 432 -7.40 11.14 3.23
CA ALA A 432 -8.75 10.60 3.05
C ALA A 432 -9.54 10.57 4.36
N LEU A 433 -8.92 10.15 5.46
CA LEU A 433 -9.53 10.22 6.81
C LEU A 433 -9.91 11.65 7.21
N LEU A 434 -9.16 12.64 6.74
CA LEU A 434 -9.47 14.05 6.96
C LEU A 434 -10.50 14.59 5.96
N ALA A 435 -11.20 13.74 5.20
CA ALA A 435 -12.20 14.14 4.21
C ALA A 435 -11.67 15.25 3.27
N THR A 436 -10.47 15.06 2.72
CA THR A 436 -9.78 16.12 1.98
C THR A 436 -10.12 16.07 0.48
N PRO A 437 -10.59 17.18 -0.10
CA PRO A 437 -10.82 17.26 -1.53
C PRO A 437 -9.51 17.35 -2.33
N ASN A 438 -9.60 17.30 -3.66
CA ASN A 438 -8.48 17.50 -4.58
C ASN A 438 -7.73 18.82 -4.27
N ASP A 439 -6.41 18.76 -4.11
CA ASP A 439 -5.57 19.96 -3.96
C ASP A 439 -5.16 20.52 -5.31
N LEU A 440 -6.09 21.21 -5.97
CA LEU A 440 -5.85 21.88 -7.24
C LEU A 440 -4.77 22.97 -7.13
N GLY A 441 -4.65 23.60 -5.95
CA GLY A 441 -3.64 24.63 -5.71
C GLY A 441 -2.23 24.03 -5.75
N ARG A 442 -2.01 22.90 -5.09
CA ARG A 442 -0.72 22.20 -5.11
C ARG A 442 -0.40 21.68 -6.51
N PHE A 443 -1.35 21.03 -7.17
CA PHE A 443 -1.16 20.60 -8.56
C PHE A 443 -0.75 21.74 -9.51
N ARG A 444 -1.43 22.91 -9.44
CA ARG A 444 -1.09 24.06 -10.30
C ARG A 444 0.31 24.58 -10.07
N ARG A 445 0.83 24.50 -8.84
CA ARG A 445 2.19 24.93 -8.51
C ARG A 445 3.27 23.95 -8.96
N SER A 446 3.01 22.66 -8.82
CA SER A 446 4.01 21.59 -9.07
C SER A 446 3.95 21.01 -10.49
N GLY A 447 2.80 21.07 -11.14
CA GLY A 447 2.52 20.34 -12.38
C GLY A 447 2.41 18.81 -12.21
N GLN A 448 2.58 18.30 -10.99
CA GLN A 448 2.55 16.86 -10.69
C GLN A 448 1.12 16.41 -10.41
N ARG A 449 0.57 15.47 -11.23
CA ARG A 449 -0.83 15.01 -11.11
C ARG A 449 -1.13 14.39 -9.76
N ARG A 450 -0.18 13.64 -9.17
CA ARG A 450 -0.33 13.01 -7.85
C ARG A 450 -0.48 14.02 -6.71
N ASP A 451 -0.03 15.26 -6.89
CA ASP A 451 -0.18 16.32 -5.90
C ASP A 451 -1.64 16.74 -5.66
N LEU A 452 -2.58 16.35 -6.53
CA LEU A 452 -4.02 16.42 -6.22
C LEU A 452 -4.38 15.70 -4.93
N ASN A 453 -3.68 14.61 -4.61
CA ASN A 453 -3.96 13.71 -3.49
C ASN A 453 -2.85 13.71 -2.42
N ARG A 454 -1.91 14.66 -2.47
CA ARG A 454 -0.79 14.77 -1.52
C ARG A 454 -0.79 16.13 -0.79
N PRO A 455 -1.89 16.51 -0.10
CA PRO A 455 -1.97 17.80 0.57
C PRO A 455 -1.02 17.88 1.75
N GLN A 456 -0.64 19.11 2.10
CA GLN A 456 0.05 19.45 3.36
C GLN A 456 -0.85 20.37 4.19
N PHE A 457 -0.93 20.10 5.47
CA PHE A 457 -1.78 20.85 6.40
C PHE A 457 -0.93 21.49 7.50
N LYS A 458 -1.33 22.70 7.91
CA LYS A 458 -0.88 23.24 9.20
C LYS A 458 -1.52 22.45 10.33
N ALA A 459 -0.75 22.08 11.34
CA ALA A 459 -1.24 21.30 12.49
C ALA A 459 -2.47 21.92 13.16
N GLU A 460 -2.46 23.25 13.36
CA GLU A 460 -3.60 24.00 13.90
C GLU A 460 -4.88 23.88 13.05
N ALA A 461 -4.75 23.79 11.73
CA ALA A 461 -5.89 23.63 10.84
C ALA A 461 -6.50 22.24 10.95
N VAL A 462 -5.66 21.21 11.06
CA VAL A 462 -6.12 19.83 11.30
C VAL A 462 -6.80 19.72 12.66
N GLU A 463 -6.19 20.28 13.70
CA GLU A 463 -6.74 20.26 15.07
C GLU A 463 -8.11 20.93 15.11
N ARG A 464 -8.28 22.12 14.51
CA ARG A 464 -9.58 22.80 14.43
C ARG A 464 -10.63 21.96 13.70
N ARG A 465 -10.26 21.32 12.56
CA ARG A 465 -11.20 20.46 11.82
C ARG A 465 -11.65 19.25 12.63
N LEU A 466 -10.72 18.64 13.39
CA LEU A 466 -11.02 17.47 14.23
C LEU A 466 -11.69 17.83 15.57
N GLN A 467 -11.74 19.13 15.94
CA GLN A 467 -12.50 19.64 17.10
C GLN A 467 -13.91 20.10 16.71
N ASP A 468 -14.12 20.46 15.45
CA ASP A 468 -15.42 20.92 14.95
C ASP A 468 -16.38 19.71 14.76
N PRO A 469 -17.45 19.59 15.58
CA PRO A 469 -18.38 18.46 15.49
C PRO A 469 -19.13 18.40 14.16
N ASP A 470 -19.25 19.51 13.45
CA ASP A 470 -19.97 19.61 12.18
C ASP A 470 -19.05 19.31 10.97
N SER A 471 -17.75 19.15 11.19
CA SER A 471 -16.82 18.86 10.11
C SER A 471 -16.91 17.41 9.63
N ASP A 472 -16.80 17.22 8.31
CA ASP A 472 -16.69 15.87 7.72
C ASP A 472 -15.50 15.09 8.25
N ALA A 473 -14.37 15.75 8.56
CA ALA A 473 -13.20 15.09 9.13
C ALA A 473 -13.51 14.47 10.51
N THR A 474 -14.22 15.19 11.39
CA THR A 474 -14.65 14.66 12.68
C THR A 474 -15.64 13.52 12.51
N ALA A 475 -16.63 13.68 11.64
CA ALA A 475 -17.63 12.64 11.40
C ALA A 475 -16.99 11.35 10.84
N VAL A 476 -16.06 11.47 9.87
CA VAL A 476 -15.35 10.34 9.28
C VAL A 476 -14.44 9.64 10.30
N THR A 477 -13.60 10.40 11.01
CA THR A 477 -12.66 9.81 11.98
C THR A 477 -13.39 9.19 13.17
N SER A 478 -14.51 9.76 13.62
CA SER A 478 -15.32 9.19 14.70
C SER A 478 -15.99 7.88 14.27
N ALA A 479 -16.64 7.86 13.09
CA ALA A 479 -17.31 6.66 12.57
C ALA A 479 -16.32 5.51 12.33
N LEU A 480 -15.17 5.77 11.69
CA LEU A 480 -14.17 4.75 11.40
C LEU A 480 -13.41 4.33 12.66
N GLY A 481 -13.13 5.25 13.59
CA GLY A 481 -12.55 4.92 14.90
C GLY A 481 -13.45 3.98 15.70
N HIS A 482 -14.77 4.23 15.71
CA HIS A 482 -15.74 3.32 16.30
C HIS A 482 -15.74 1.95 15.58
N ALA A 483 -15.76 1.93 14.25
CA ALA A 483 -15.75 0.69 13.48
C ALA A 483 -14.48 -0.15 13.74
N LEU A 484 -13.31 0.49 13.91
CA LEU A 484 -12.07 -0.19 14.30
C LEU A 484 -12.18 -0.81 15.69
N GLN A 485 -12.82 -0.13 16.66
CA GLN A 485 -13.10 -0.69 17.97
C GLN A 485 -13.99 -1.93 17.87
N VAL A 486 -15.12 -1.82 17.15
CA VAL A 486 -16.02 -2.95 16.93
C VAL A 486 -15.29 -4.12 16.26
N ARG A 487 -14.49 -3.84 15.21
CA ARG A 487 -13.72 -4.86 14.48
C ARG A 487 -12.76 -5.63 15.39
N ARG A 488 -12.09 -4.97 16.31
CA ARG A 488 -11.17 -5.58 17.28
C ARG A 488 -11.87 -6.66 18.12
N ASP A 489 -13.13 -6.43 18.46
CA ASP A 489 -13.93 -7.29 19.34
C ASP A 489 -14.69 -8.38 18.55
N GLN A 490 -14.56 -8.44 17.22
CA GLN A 490 -15.24 -9.41 16.36
C GLN A 490 -14.24 -10.40 15.75
N PRO A 491 -14.10 -11.63 16.31
CA PRO A 491 -13.19 -12.63 15.76
C PRO A 491 -13.48 -13.00 14.30
N ALA A 492 -14.73 -12.89 13.86
CA ALA A 492 -15.12 -13.09 12.46
C ALA A 492 -14.51 -12.03 11.51
N LEU A 493 -14.05 -10.88 12.01
CA LEU A 493 -13.38 -9.83 11.22
C LEU A 493 -11.85 -9.87 11.33
N HIS A 494 -11.28 -10.91 11.96
CA HIS A 494 -9.83 -11.13 11.93
C HIS A 494 -9.32 -11.17 10.48
N PRO A 495 -8.13 -10.65 10.17
CA PRO A 495 -7.59 -10.66 8.80
C PRO A 495 -7.60 -12.04 8.13
N ASP A 496 -7.33 -13.10 8.88
CA ASP A 496 -7.28 -14.49 8.38
C ASP A 496 -8.63 -15.21 8.41
N ALA A 497 -9.70 -14.55 8.90
CA ALA A 497 -11.02 -15.16 8.96
C ALA A 497 -11.58 -15.41 7.56
N ALA A 498 -12.26 -16.54 7.38
CA ALA A 498 -12.84 -16.94 6.09
C ALA A 498 -13.95 -15.98 5.64
N MET A 499 -14.12 -15.86 4.32
CA MET A 499 -15.13 -15.01 3.70
C MET A 499 -15.94 -15.78 2.64
N GLU A 500 -17.25 -15.51 2.62
CA GLU A 500 -18.17 -15.95 1.57
C GLU A 500 -19.00 -14.77 1.09
N VAL A 501 -19.21 -14.65 -0.23
CA VAL A 501 -20.05 -13.60 -0.82
C VAL A 501 -21.48 -14.08 -0.96
N LEU A 502 -22.43 -13.38 -0.32
CA LEU A 502 -23.86 -13.72 -0.33
C LEU A 502 -24.66 -12.93 -1.37
N SER A 503 -24.09 -11.88 -1.95
CA SER A 503 -24.76 -10.95 -2.87
C SER A 503 -24.84 -11.45 -4.31
N ALA A 504 -24.59 -12.73 -4.57
CA ALA A 504 -24.70 -13.30 -5.91
C ALA A 504 -26.07 -13.00 -6.53
N GLY A 505 -26.07 -12.43 -7.74
CA GLY A 505 -27.28 -12.03 -8.47
C GLY A 505 -27.87 -10.65 -8.09
N ARG A 506 -27.25 -9.90 -7.13
CA ARG A 506 -27.62 -8.52 -6.82
C ARG A 506 -26.50 -7.56 -7.22
N SER A 507 -26.88 -6.43 -7.83
CA SER A 507 -25.94 -5.37 -8.20
C SER A 507 -26.01 -4.15 -7.26
N ASP A 508 -27.01 -4.05 -6.41
CA ASP A 508 -27.28 -2.93 -5.52
C ASP A 508 -26.71 -3.13 -4.10
N LEU A 509 -26.25 -4.34 -3.77
CA LEU A 509 -25.68 -4.71 -2.48
C LEU A 509 -24.35 -5.44 -2.60
N VAL A 510 -23.48 -5.26 -1.61
CA VAL A 510 -22.40 -6.19 -1.28
C VAL A 510 -22.72 -6.84 0.07
N MET A 511 -22.76 -8.16 0.13
CA MET A 511 -23.02 -8.92 1.35
C MET A 511 -21.93 -9.96 1.54
N LEU A 512 -21.20 -9.86 2.66
CA LEU A 512 -20.06 -10.70 2.99
C LEU A 512 -20.36 -11.45 4.29
N ARG A 513 -20.29 -12.79 4.25
CA ARG A 513 -20.29 -13.60 5.46
C ARG A 513 -18.86 -13.87 5.87
N ARG A 514 -18.52 -13.54 7.10
CA ARG A 514 -17.22 -13.77 7.70
C ARG A 514 -17.33 -14.82 8.80
N HIS A 515 -16.35 -15.75 8.86
CA HIS A 515 -16.28 -16.81 9.86
C HIS A 515 -14.89 -16.82 10.52
N GLY A 516 -14.85 -16.68 11.84
CA GLY A 516 -13.61 -16.73 12.60
C GLY A 516 -13.87 -16.84 14.10
N GLY A 517 -13.00 -17.53 14.84
CA GLY A 517 -13.10 -17.69 16.29
C GLY A 517 -14.45 -18.25 16.79
N GLY A 518 -15.12 -19.10 16.00
CA GLY A 518 -16.45 -19.64 16.33
C GLY A 518 -17.61 -18.66 16.09
N GLN A 519 -17.36 -17.46 15.60
CA GLN A 519 -18.35 -16.43 15.29
C GLN A 519 -18.67 -16.40 13.80
N THR A 520 -19.91 -16.04 13.47
CA THR A 520 -20.37 -15.67 12.12
C THR A 520 -20.90 -14.25 12.14
N LEU A 521 -20.38 -13.43 11.23
CA LEU A 521 -20.82 -12.04 11.01
C LEU A 521 -21.18 -11.87 9.54
N VAL A 522 -22.27 -11.13 9.25
CA VAL A 522 -22.64 -10.75 7.89
C VAL A 522 -22.54 -9.24 7.76
N ALA A 523 -21.61 -8.78 6.92
CA ALA A 523 -21.47 -7.38 6.55
C ALA A 523 -22.35 -7.09 5.32
N VAL A 524 -23.26 -6.12 5.44
CA VAL A 524 -24.20 -5.73 4.38
C VAL A 524 -23.92 -4.29 4.01
N HIS A 525 -23.68 -4.02 2.72
CA HIS A 525 -23.39 -2.70 2.18
C HIS A 525 -24.38 -2.34 1.07
N ASN A 526 -25.13 -1.26 1.24
CA ASN A 526 -25.91 -0.65 0.17
C ASN A 526 -24.97 0.23 -0.66
N VAL A 527 -24.74 -0.10 -1.93
CA VAL A 527 -23.86 0.68 -2.80
C VAL A 527 -24.57 1.78 -3.60
N THR A 528 -25.86 2.01 -3.31
CA THR A 528 -26.72 2.92 -4.06
C THR A 528 -27.16 4.14 -3.25
N ALA A 529 -27.56 5.20 -3.94
CA ALA A 529 -28.22 6.37 -3.35
C ALA A 529 -29.70 6.14 -2.99
N SER A 530 -30.20 4.91 -3.08
CA SER A 530 -31.58 4.55 -2.82
C SER A 530 -31.74 3.78 -1.51
N ARG A 531 -32.87 3.99 -0.84
CA ARG A 531 -33.28 3.14 0.28
C ARG A 531 -33.66 1.76 -0.24
N LEU A 532 -33.16 0.71 0.41
CA LEU A 532 -33.43 -0.68 0.05
C LEU A 532 -34.04 -1.43 1.24
N THR A 533 -34.75 -2.51 0.95
CA THR A 533 -35.25 -3.47 1.96
C THR A 533 -34.62 -4.82 1.72
N LEU A 534 -34.03 -5.41 2.76
CA LEU A 534 -33.42 -6.73 2.73
C LEU A 534 -34.17 -7.70 3.65
N ALA A 535 -34.66 -8.80 3.06
CA ALA A 535 -35.21 -9.90 3.85
C ALA A 535 -34.08 -10.66 4.55
N LEU A 536 -34.06 -10.66 5.89
CA LEU A 536 -32.97 -11.23 6.69
C LEU A 536 -32.89 -12.76 6.60
N GLY A 537 -33.97 -13.43 6.24
CA GLY A 537 -33.95 -14.88 5.95
C GLY A 537 -32.99 -15.26 4.80
N ARG A 538 -32.62 -14.32 3.94
CA ARG A 538 -31.62 -14.54 2.86
C ARG A 538 -30.17 -14.59 3.37
N LEU A 539 -29.90 -14.11 4.57
CA LEU A 539 -28.57 -14.11 5.14
C LEU A 539 -28.14 -15.50 5.62
N GLY A 540 -29.06 -16.46 5.67
CA GLY A 540 -28.86 -17.74 6.32
C GLY A 540 -28.72 -17.53 7.85
N GLY A 541 -28.56 -18.62 8.57
CA GLY A 541 -28.45 -18.59 10.02
C GLY A 541 -29.44 -19.53 10.67
N ARG A 542 -29.43 -19.57 12.00
CA ARG A 542 -30.34 -20.44 12.76
C ARG A 542 -31.76 -19.84 12.76
N SER A 543 -32.74 -20.64 12.41
CA SER A 543 -34.14 -20.22 12.42
C SER A 543 -34.54 -19.78 13.84
N GLY A 544 -35.24 -18.63 13.92
CA GLY A 544 -35.78 -18.12 15.19
C GLY A 544 -34.84 -17.22 16.00
N LEU A 545 -33.57 -17.02 15.59
CA LEU A 545 -32.70 -16.02 16.20
C LEU A 545 -32.83 -14.66 15.50
N ALA A 546 -32.75 -13.59 16.28
CA ALA A 546 -32.73 -12.23 15.76
C ALA A 546 -31.32 -11.84 15.30
N TRP A 547 -31.24 -10.82 14.46
CA TRP A 547 -29.99 -10.22 14.01
C TRP A 547 -29.75 -8.92 14.75
N ALA A 548 -28.56 -8.75 15.32
CA ALA A 548 -28.11 -7.51 15.95
C ALA A 548 -27.01 -6.86 15.11
N ASP A 549 -27.01 -5.52 15.02
CA ASP A 549 -26.00 -4.77 14.29
C ASP A 549 -24.91 -4.26 15.25
N CYS A 550 -23.70 -4.78 15.07
CA CYS A 550 -22.53 -4.40 15.90
C CYS A 550 -22.11 -2.93 15.71
N LEU A 551 -22.38 -2.33 14.53
CA LEU A 551 -21.96 -0.94 14.25
C LEU A 551 -22.89 0.10 14.89
N SER A 552 -24.16 -0.21 15.08
CA SER A 552 -25.13 0.76 15.62
C SER A 552 -24.91 1.07 17.09
N GLY A 553 -24.18 0.22 17.81
CA GLY A 553 -24.04 0.30 19.26
C GLY A 553 -25.36 0.10 20.02
N SER A 554 -26.44 -0.22 19.31
CA SER A 554 -27.76 -0.49 19.85
C SER A 554 -27.96 -1.99 20.03
N SER A 555 -28.70 -2.35 21.09
CA SER A 555 -29.17 -3.73 21.28
C SER A 555 -30.42 -4.04 20.44
N GLU A 556 -30.76 -3.17 19.50
CA GLU A 556 -31.90 -3.41 18.63
C GLU A 556 -31.66 -4.62 17.74
N THR A 557 -32.57 -5.55 17.83
CA THR A 557 -32.57 -6.73 16.98
C THR A 557 -33.52 -6.51 15.80
N HIS A 558 -33.05 -6.83 14.62
CA HIS A 558 -33.88 -6.74 13.42
C HIS A 558 -34.76 -7.99 13.29
N GLY A 559 -36.03 -7.80 13.00
CA GLY A 559 -37.01 -8.86 12.77
C GLY A 559 -36.78 -9.61 11.45
N SER A 560 -37.79 -9.68 10.59
CA SER A 560 -37.69 -10.36 9.28
C SER A 560 -37.09 -9.52 8.16
N GLN A 561 -37.02 -8.20 8.33
CA GLN A 561 -36.55 -7.25 7.30
C GLN A 561 -35.63 -6.20 7.90
N LEU A 562 -34.61 -5.81 7.13
CA LEU A 562 -33.70 -4.70 7.41
C LEU A 562 -33.94 -3.59 6.38
N GLN A 563 -34.13 -2.37 6.86
CA GLN A 563 -34.14 -1.18 6.02
C GLN A 563 -32.72 -0.65 5.89
N LEU A 564 -32.29 -0.44 4.66
CA LEU A 564 -30.94 0.06 4.33
C LEU A 564 -31.09 1.46 3.76
N GLU A 565 -30.68 2.47 4.51
CA GLU A 565 -30.58 3.85 3.99
C GLU A 565 -29.55 3.91 2.84
N PRO A 566 -29.54 4.99 2.04
CA PRO A 566 -28.53 5.19 1.01
C PRO A 566 -27.11 5.04 1.55
N TYR A 567 -26.31 4.17 0.93
CA TYR A 567 -24.93 3.84 1.33
C TYR A 567 -24.78 3.32 2.76
N ALA A 568 -25.86 2.81 3.39
CA ALA A 568 -25.80 2.24 4.73
C ALA A 568 -24.96 0.96 4.77
N VAL A 569 -24.29 0.76 5.91
CA VAL A 569 -23.53 -0.45 6.22
C VAL A 569 -23.99 -1.01 7.55
N HIS A 570 -24.17 -2.32 7.60
CA HIS A 570 -24.49 -3.06 8.83
C HIS A 570 -23.57 -4.26 9.00
N TRP A 571 -23.09 -4.48 10.20
CA TRP A 571 -22.35 -5.69 10.59
C TRP A 571 -23.22 -6.52 11.53
N LEU A 572 -23.85 -7.55 10.97
CA LEU A 572 -24.90 -8.31 11.63
C LEU A 572 -24.35 -9.59 12.23
N ILE A 573 -24.66 -9.84 13.49
CA ILE A 573 -24.44 -11.11 14.20
C ILE A 573 -25.79 -11.67 14.65
N GLN A 574 -25.88 -13.01 14.79
CA GLN A 574 -27.06 -13.62 15.41
C GLN A 574 -26.95 -13.52 16.93
N ALA A 575 -27.98 -12.94 17.56
CA ALA A 575 -28.11 -12.76 19.01
C ALA A 575 -28.76 -14.00 19.66
#